data_d3641a0df56696b4e1a88acb57e628a5
#
_entry.id   d3641a0df56696b4e1a88acb57e628a5
#
_cell.length_a   1.000
_cell.length_b   1.000
_cell.length_c   1.000
_cell.angle_alpha   90.00
_cell.angle_beta   90.00
_cell.angle_gamma   90.00
#
_symmetry.space_group_name_H-M   'P 1'
#
loop_
_entity.id
_entity.type
_entity.pdbx_description
1 polymer ?
#
loop_
_entity_poly.entity_id
_entity_poly.type
_entity_poly.pdbx_seq_one_letter_code
_entity_poly.pdbx_strand_id
1 'polypeptide(L)'
;MTGHAAIDESIAGRTLMYDLAKGEWSKFVLDLFGIPIDCLPPIRPVKHEYGSFLDSKIPLLAVIGDQQSALIGQSGLKKYTIGANFGTSASIQYNVGSKPVVTSGLISSILFSNQKSKYYILEGTINACNALFHHLEKVLDIPHEKMHWDLRAKGIITEGIYVPGFSGISAPYWKPGFPDIFIDTGKNPDKIIRAGMESIGFLFNDILDCFSESGVELPIAINASGGAARPVLLQFISSLTNLNICYSNLKDRTAIGVFNILSNQELIDASELGDRTQVFKPKYLINKVEKKA
;
A
#
# COMPACT_ATOMS: atom_id res chain seq x y z
N MET A 1 10.08 20.45 -17.05
CA MET A 1 9.37 21.41 -16.19
C MET A 1 10.32 22.49 -15.67
N THR A 2 11.46 22.13 -15.05
CA THR A 2 12.41 23.08 -14.46
C THR A 2 13.68 23.26 -15.31
N GLY A 3 13.82 22.57 -16.44
CA GLY A 3 15.04 22.55 -17.26
C GLY A 3 16.20 21.72 -16.68
N HIS A 4 16.03 21.15 -15.48
CA HIS A 4 17.03 20.33 -14.82
C HIS A 4 16.53 18.89 -14.62
N ALA A 5 17.37 17.90 -14.95
CA ALA A 5 17.08 16.51 -14.62
C ALA A 5 17.38 16.27 -13.14
N ALA A 6 16.43 15.71 -12.41
CA ALA A 6 16.60 15.26 -11.02
C ALA A 6 15.53 14.22 -10.69
N ILE A 7 15.84 13.37 -9.72
CA ILE A 7 14.89 12.41 -9.14
C ILE A 7 14.85 12.60 -7.63
N ASP A 8 13.67 12.52 -7.03
CA ASP A 8 13.53 12.53 -5.57
C ASP A 8 13.85 11.16 -4.96
N GLU A 9 14.24 11.16 -3.69
CA GLU A 9 14.64 9.94 -2.98
C GLU A 9 13.49 8.93 -2.86
N SER A 10 12.22 9.36 -2.81
CA SER A 10 11.09 8.44 -2.67
C SER A 10 10.90 7.60 -3.94
N ILE A 11 11.10 8.19 -5.12
CA ILE A 11 11.04 7.48 -6.39
C ILE A 11 12.35 6.76 -6.69
N ALA A 12 13.51 7.36 -6.37
CA ALA A 12 14.81 6.67 -6.50
C ALA A 12 14.79 5.34 -5.73
N GLY A 13 14.26 5.31 -4.50
CA GLY A 13 14.09 4.09 -3.70
C GLY A 13 13.22 3.03 -4.37
N ARG A 14 12.26 3.41 -5.22
CA ARG A 14 11.39 2.47 -5.95
C ARG A 14 12.08 1.80 -7.14
N THR A 15 13.20 2.34 -7.61
CA THR A 15 13.95 1.74 -8.73
C THR A 15 14.71 0.48 -8.33
N LEU A 16 14.86 0.18 -7.04
CA LEU A 16 15.71 -0.86 -6.47
C LEU A 16 17.21 -0.67 -6.78
N MET A 17 17.59 0.44 -7.40
CA MET A 17 18.97 0.81 -7.67
C MET A 17 19.55 1.81 -6.65
N TYR A 18 18.72 2.27 -5.72
CA TYR A 18 19.09 3.22 -4.67
C TYR A 18 19.56 2.48 -3.42
N ASP A 19 20.77 2.80 -2.93
CA ASP A 19 21.30 2.30 -1.66
C ASP A 19 20.71 3.14 -0.50
N LEU A 20 19.75 2.54 0.22
CA LEU A 20 19.03 3.21 1.32
C LEU A 20 19.96 3.63 2.46
N ALA A 21 21.05 2.88 2.69
CA ALA A 21 21.98 3.16 3.77
C ALA A 21 22.94 4.31 3.44
N LYS A 22 23.39 4.38 2.19
CA LYS A 22 24.32 5.40 1.71
C LYS A 22 23.61 6.66 1.19
N GLY A 23 22.38 6.53 0.71
CA GLY A 23 21.64 7.64 0.12
C GLY A 23 22.09 7.99 -1.31
N GLU A 24 22.58 7.00 -2.06
CA GLU A 24 23.13 7.17 -3.40
C GLU A 24 22.74 6.02 -4.33
N TRP A 25 23.01 6.13 -5.62
CA TRP A 25 22.85 5.02 -6.55
C TRP A 25 23.80 3.88 -6.18
N SER A 26 23.27 2.65 -6.11
CA SER A 26 24.03 1.45 -5.75
C SER A 26 24.99 1.04 -6.87
N LYS A 27 26.29 1.30 -6.65
CA LYS A 27 27.32 0.86 -7.62
C LYS A 27 27.22 -0.64 -7.91
N PHE A 28 26.97 -1.47 -6.90
CA PHE A 28 26.82 -2.92 -7.06
C PHE A 28 25.68 -3.26 -8.04
N VAL A 29 24.51 -2.66 -7.89
CA VAL A 29 23.36 -2.92 -8.75
C VAL A 29 23.60 -2.39 -10.17
N LEU A 30 24.18 -1.19 -10.30
CA LEU A 30 24.50 -0.61 -11.59
C LEU A 30 25.50 -1.45 -12.37
N ASP A 31 26.57 -1.91 -11.72
CA ASP A 31 27.57 -2.80 -12.33
C ASP A 31 26.93 -4.14 -12.76
N LEU A 32 26.05 -4.73 -11.93
CA LEU A 32 25.36 -5.97 -12.22
C LEU A 32 24.50 -5.90 -13.49
N PHE A 33 23.84 -4.76 -13.72
CA PHE A 33 22.96 -4.56 -14.88
C PHE A 33 23.66 -3.81 -16.05
N GLY A 34 24.93 -3.44 -15.90
CA GLY A 34 25.67 -2.72 -16.92
C GLY A 34 25.13 -1.30 -17.18
N ILE A 35 24.59 -0.64 -16.15
CA ILE A 35 24.00 0.69 -16.26
C ILE A 35 25.07 1.75 -15.92
N PRO A 36 25.46 2.61 -16.87
CA PRO A 36 26.37 3.71 -16.57
C PRO A 36 25.74 4.74 -15.63
N ILE A 37 26.46 5.15 -14.59
CA ILE A 37 25.95 6.12 -13.61
C ILE A 37 25.58 7.47 -14.26
N ASP A 38 26.27 7.86 -15.32
CA ASP A 38 26.02 9.09 -16.06
C ASP A 38 24.67 9.12 -16.80
N CYS A 39 24.02 7.95 -16.93
CA CYS A 39 22.66 7.85 -17.48
C CYS A 39 21.58 8.16 -16.44
N LEU A 40 21.95 8.23 -15.15
CA LEU A 40 20.99 8.42 -14.06
C LEU A 40 20.96 9.88 -13.61
N PRO A 41 19.75 10.40 -13.29
CA PRO A 41 19.63 11.77 -12.80
C PRO A 41 20.21 11.89 -11.38
N PRO A 42 20.70 13.08 -10.99
CA PRO A 42 21.10 13.35 -9.63
C PRO A 42 19.92 13.20 -8.66
N ILE A 43 20.17 12.55 -7.54
CA ILE A 43 19.17 12.32 -6.50
C ILE A 43 19.04 13.59 -5.63
N ARG A 44 17.81 13.94 -5.26
CA ARG A 44 17.49 15.07 -4.38
C ARG A 44 16.53 14.65 -3.27
N PRO A 45 16.56 15.31 -2.11
CA PRO A 45 15.55 15.11 -1.08
C PRO A 45 14.14 15.40 -1.59
N VAL A 46 13.12 14.75 -1.02
CA VAL A 46 11.70 14.98 -1.35
C VAL A 46 11.34 16.48 -1.24
N LYS A 47 11.71 17.13 -0.11
CA LYS A 47 11.58 18.59 0.06
C LYS A 47 12.88 19.27 -0.32
N HIS A 48 12.91 19.83 -1.51
CA HIS A 48 14.07 20.48 -2.10
C HIS A 48 13.61 21.49 -3.15
N GLU A 49 14.39 22.53 -3.38
CA GLU A 49 14.15 23.48 -4.47
C GLU A 49 14.65 22.91 -5.79
N TYR A 50 13.73 22.39 -6.60
CA TYR A 50 14.00 21.77 -7.89
C TYR A 50 14.12 22.78 -9.06
N GLY A 51 13.97 24.07 -8.79
CA GLY A 51 13.94 25.15 -9.77
C GLY A 51 12.53 25.72 -9.94
N SER A 52 12.34 26.58 -10.94
CA SER A 52 11.04 27.19 -11.22
C SER A 52 10.22 26.39 -12.22
N PHE A 53 8.92 26.37 -12.04
CA PHE A 53 8.00 25.66 -12.94
C PHE A 53 7.86 26.39 -14.27
N LEU A 54 8.31 25.78 -15.35
CA LEU A 54 8.37 26.38 -16.69
C LEU A 54 9.04 27.78 -16.64
N ASP A 55 8.53 28.72 -17.38
CA ASP A 55 9.00 30.09 -17.41
C ASP A 55 8.39 31.00 -16.32
N SER A 56 7.75 30.38 -15.32
CA SER A 56 7.15 31.09 -14.19
C SER A 56 8.16 31.35 -13.07
N LYS A 57 7.77 32.23 -12.13
CA LYS A 57 8.51 32.48 -10.89
C LYS A 57 8.07 31.54 -9.76
N ILE A 58 7.23 30.52 -10.06
CA ILE A 58 6.71 29.58 -9.06
C ILE A 58 7.77 28.51 -8.79
N PRO A 59 8.33 28.45 -7.58
CA PRO A 59 9.33 27.42 -7.26
C PRO A 59 8.69 26.05 -7.12
N LEU A 60 9.36 25.01 -7.62
CA LEU A 60 9.03 23.62 -7.35
C LEU A 60 9.79 23.16 -6.10
N LEU A 61 9.10 23.10 -4.96
CA LEU A 61 9.70 22.91 -3.64
C LEU A 61 9.61 21.49 -3.09
N ALA A 62 8.85 20.62 -3.75
CA ALA A 62 8.76 19.21 -3.38
C ALA A 62 8.43 18.34 -4.61
N VAL A 63 9.02 17.17 -4.65
CA VAL A 63 8.69 16.07 -5.56
C VAL A 63 8.62 14.80 -4.73
N ILE A 64 7.56 14.01 -4.86
CA ILE A 64 7.33 12.82 -4.05
C ILE A 64 6.46 11.81 -4.80
N GLY A 65 6.66 10.54 -4.56
CA GLY A 65 5.78 9.49 -5.03
C GLY A 65 4.35 9.63 -4.48
N ASP A 66 3.36 9.32 -5.30
CA ASP A 66 1.94 9.47 -4.97
C ASP A 66 1.52 8.65 -3.75
N GLN A 67 1.98 7.41 -3.63
CA GLN A 67 1.67 6.53 -2.50
C GLN A 67 2.29 7.03 -1.18
N GLN A 68 3.54 7.48 -1.22
CA GLN A 68 4.21 8.09 -0.08
C GLN A 68 3.50 9.37 0.36
N SER A 69 3.14 10.21 -0.60
CA SER A 69 2.38 11.42 -0.32
C SER A 69 1.01 11.12 0.27
N ALA A 70 0.31 10.09 -0.23
CA ALA A 70 -0.98 9.67 0.30
C ALA A 70 -0.87 9.19 1.75
N LEU A 71 0.19 8.45 2.11
CA LEU A 71 0.45 8.07 3.51
C LEU A 71 0.67 9.29 4.40
N ILE A 72 1.46 10.27 3.93
CA ILE A 72 1.67 11.53 4.66
C ILE A 72 0.35 12.31 4.80
N GLY A 73 -0.46 12.37 3.76
CA GLY A 73 -1.79 13.00 3.80
C GLY A 73 -2.79 12.29 4.71
N GLN A 74 -2.53 11.03 5.03
CA GLN A 74 -3.37 10.19 5.88
C GLN A 74 -2.96 10.24 7.36
N SER A 75 -1.65 10.29 7.63
CA SER A 75 -1.08 10.05 8.96
C SER A 75 0.04 11.03 9.33
N GLY A 76 0.36 11.99 8.47
CA GLY A 76 1.54 12.84 8.59
C GLY A 76 2.84 12.04 8.56
N LEU A 77 3.84 12.53 9.26
CA LEU A 77 5.11 11.85 9.47
C LEU A 77 5.16 11.10 10.81
N LYS A 78 4.00 10.83 11.42
CA LYS A 78 3.93 10.11 12.69
C LYS A 78 4.48 8.70 12.50
N LYS A 79 5.51 8.35 13.28
CA LYS A 79 6.11 7.01 13.29
C LYS A 79 5.11 5.96 13.72
N TYR A 80 5.32 4.74 13.25
CA TYR A 80 4.54 3.56 13.62
C TYR A 80 3.06 3.67 13.22
N THR A 81 2.81 4.32 12.08
CA THR A 81 1.49 4.36 11.45
C THR A 81 1.46 3.50 10.20
N ILE A 82 0.35 2.80 10.00
CA ILE A 82 0.10 2.00 8.80
C ILE A 82 -1.03 2.65 8.01
N GLY A 83 -0.78 2.88 6.73
CA GLY A 83 -1.78 3.24 5.73
C GLY A 83 -2.01 2.10 4.75
N ALA A 84 -3.26 1.81 4.46
CA ALA A 84 -3.67 0.83 3.47
C ALA A 84 -4.58 1.48 2.42
N ASN A 85 -4.22 1.34 1.16
CA ASN A 85 -5.02 1.82 0.04
C ASN A 85 -5.53 0.64 -0.79
N PHE A 86 -6.85 0.48 -0.86
CA PHE A 86 -7.53 -0.59 -1.58
C PHE A 86 -8.09 -0.06 -2.90
N GLY A 87 -7.37 -0.29 -3.98
CA GLY A 87 -7.74 0.07 -5.35
C GLY A 87 -7.87 -1.17 -6.25
N THR A 88 -7.43 -1.08 -7.49
CA THR A 88 -7.27 -2.22 -8.40
C THR A 88 -6.34 -3.28 -7.79
N SER A 89 -5.19 -2.85 -7.28
CA SER A 89 -4.32 -3.55 -6.34
C SER A 89 -4.48 -2.92 -4.94
N ALA A 90 -3.85 -3.50 -3.90
CA ALA A 90 -3.74 -2.84 -2.61
C ALA A 90 -2.27 -2.58 -2.25
N SER A 91 -2.02 -1.45 -1.58
CA SER A 91 -0.72 -1.09 -1.01
C SER A 91 -0.87 -0.89 0.48
N ILE A 92 0.01 -1.52 1.24
CA ILE A 92 0.08 -1.45 2.69
C ILE A 92 1.44 -0.88 3.05
N GLN A 93 1.46 0.32 3.61
CA GLN A 93 2.67 1.06 3.92
C GLN A 93 2.78 1.31 5.42
N TYR A 94 3.95 1.04 5.97
CA TYR A 94 4.25 1.25 7.37
C TYR A 94 5.40 2.26 7.53
N ASN A 95 5.14 3.40 8.18
CA ASN A 95 6.15 4.38 8.54
C ASN A 95 7.01 3.87 9.70
N VAL A 96 8.20 3.36 9.39
CA VAL A 96 9.15 2.80 10.37
C VAL A 96 10.01 3.88 11.06
N GLY A 97 9.82 5.15 10.70
CA GLY A 97 10.56 6.29 11.30
C GLY A 97 11.87 6.58 10.60
N SER A 98 12.88 7.02 11.39
CA SER A 98 14.13 7.60 10.86
C SER A 98 15.27 6.61 10.61
N LYS A 99 15.03 5.32 10.82
CA LYS A 99 16.01 4.26 10.52
C LYS A 99 15.40 3.31 9.50
N PRO A 100 16.13 2.94 8.43
CA PRO A 100 15.64 1.96 7.48
C PRO A 100 15.50 0.59 8.15
N VAL A 101 14.45 -0.11 7.83
CA VAL A 101 14.24 -1.52 8.20
C VAL A 101 14.20 -2.32 6.90
N VAL A 102 15.02 -3.35 6.80
CA VAL A 102 15.08 -4.25 5.65
C VAL A 102 14.66 -5.63 6.10
N THR A 103 13.68 -6.20 5.43
CA THR A 103 13.18 -7.55 5.73
C THR A 103 12.87 -8.29 4.43
N SER A 104 12.88 -9.61 4.48
CA SER A 104 12.50 -10.43 3.35
C SER A 104 11.00 -10.25 3.03
N GLY A 105 10.66 -10.30 1.76
CA GLY A 105 9.28 -10.28 1.30
C GLY A 105 8.63 -8.90 1.20
N LEU A 106 9.25 -7.84 1.73
CA LEU A 106 8.73 -6.47 1.68
C LEU A 106 9.71 -5.52 0.98
N ILE A 107 9.19 -4.39 0.54
CA ILE A 107 10.00 -3.32 -0.07
C ILE A 107 10.28 -2.26 1.00
N SER A 108 11.57 -1.93 1.19
CA SER A 108 11.98 -0.77 1.98
C SER A 108 12.21 0.42 1.06
N SER A 109 11.73 1.59 1.44
CA SER A 109 11.84 2.80 0.64
C SER A 109 11.88 4.06 1.50
N ILE A 110 12.06 5.22 0.87
CA ILE A 110 11.99 6.52 1.52
C ILE A 110 10.53 7.01 1.53
N LEU A 111 10.02 7.38 2.71
CA LEU A 111 8.76 8.07 2.85
C LEU A 111 8.90 9.55 2.58
N PHE A 112 9.86 10.18 3.24
CA PHE A 112 10.10 11.60 3.21
C PHE A 112 11.55 11.91 3.50
N SER A 113 12.06 12.96 2.88
CA SER A 113 13.39 13.50 3.20
C SER A 113 13.47 15.00 2.96
N ASN A 114 14.29 15.65 3.75
CA ASN A 114 14.76 17.01 3.58
C ASN A 114 16.24 17.09 4.03
N GLN A 115 16.80 18.28 4.10
CA GLN A 115 18.20 18.48 4.53
C GLN A 115 18.50 18.02 5.98
N LYS A 116 17.46 17.87 6.84
CA LYS A 116 17.62 17.62 8.28
C LYS A 116 17.14 16.24 8.71
N SER A 117 16.18 15.67 8.00
CA SER A 117 15.49 14.46 8.43
C SER A 117 15.12 13.56 7.24
N LYS A 118 15.10 12.27 7.50
CA LYS A 118 14.72 11.22 6.58
C LYS A 118 13.83 10.21 7.30
N TYR A 119 12.74 9.81 6.65
CA TYR A 119 11.79 8.81 7.13
C TYR A 119 11.67 7.69 6.12
N TYR A 120 11.50 6.49 6.61
CA TYR A 120 11.47 5.27 5.81
C TYR A 120 10.13 4.56 5.94
N ILE A 121 9.79 3.77 4.93
CA ILE A 121 8.64 2.87 4.94
C ILE A 121 9.06 1.45 4.66
N LEU A 122 8.31 0.50 5.23
CA LEU A 122 8.13 -0.84 4.69
C LEU A 122 6.82 -0.88 3.90
N GLU A 123 6.82 -1.56 2.78
CA GLU A 123 5.66 -1.67 1.91
C GLU A 123 5.45 -3.11 1.46
N GLY A 124 4.20 -3.57 1.58
CA GLY A 124 3.70 -4.76 0.92
C GLY A 124 2.58 -4.40 -0.06
N THR A 125 2.49 -5.13 -1.16
CA THR A 125 1.45 -4.95 -2.17
C THR A 125 0.67 -6.23 -2.40
N ILE A 126 -0.62 -6.10 -2.72
CA ILE A 126 -1.50 -7.20 -3.15
C ILE A 126 -1.92 -6.87 -4.58
N ASN A 127 -1.46 -7.67 -5.55
CA ASN A 127 -1.67 -7.41 -6.98
C ASN A 127 -3.16 -7.38 -7.35
N ALA A 128 -3.93 -8.33 -6.82
CA ALA A 128 -5.34 -8.49 -7.12
C ALA A 128 -6.19 -8.10 -5.90
N CYS A 129 -6.64 -6.84 -5.84
CA CYS A 129 -7.66 -6.38 -4.92
C CYS A 129 -8.99 -6.25 -5.66
N ASN A 130 -9.37 -5.08 -6.17
CA ASN A 130 -10.58 -4.99 -6.99
C ASN A 130 -10.44 -5.73 -8.33
N ALA A 131 -9.23 -5.84 -8.87
CA ALA A 131 -8.95 -6.61 -10.08
C ALA A 131 -9.34 -8.09 -9.95
N LEU A 132 -9.32 -8.65 -8.74
CA LEU A 132 -9.80 -10.00 -8.44
C LEU A 132 -11.26 -10.20 -8.88
N PHE A 133 -12.12 -9.24 -8.58
CA PHE A 133 -13.55 -9.35 -8.86
C PHE A 133 -13.84 -9.17 -10.34
N HIS A 134 -13.08 -8.33 -11.05
CA HIS A 134 -13.14 -8.24 -12.51
C HIS A 134 -12.66 -9.54 -13.18
N HIS A 135 -11.72 -10.24 -12.58
CA HIS A 135 -11.32 -11.57 -13.04
C HIS A 135 -12.42 -12.61 -12.77
N LEU A 136 -13.01 -12.60 -11.57
CA LEU A 136 -14.09 -13.52 -11.21
C LEU A 136 -15.38 -13.29 -12.04
N GLU A 137 -15.63 -12.09 -12.54
CA GLU A 137 -16.70 -11.83 -13.51
C GLU A 137 -16.59 -12.78 -14.71
N LYS A 138 -15.37 -12.96 -15.22
CA LYS A 138 -15.09 -13.83 -16.36
C LYS A 138 -15.11 -15.31 -15.98
N VAL A 139 -14.51 -15.67 -14.84
CA VAL A 139 -14.42 -17.06 -14.37
C VAL A 139 -15.80 -17.63 -14.03
N LEU A 140 -16.70 -16.80 -13.50
CA LEU A 140 -18.04 -17.21 -13.05
C LEU A 140 -19.15 -16.86 -14.04
N ASP A 141 -18.80 -16.28 -15.20
CA ASP A 141 -19.75 -15.79 -16.21
C ASP A 141 -20.81 -14.85 -15.59
N ILE A 142 -20.36 -13.91 -14.76
CA ILE A 142 -21.22 -12.93 -14.10
C ILE A 142 -21.05 -11.57 -14.80
N PRO A 143 -22.10 -10.98 -15.36
CA PRO A 143 -22.06 -9.63 -15.93
C PRO A 143 -21.60 -8.61 -14.89
N HIS A 144 -20.77 -7.64 -15.32
CA HIS A 144 -20.19 -6.62 -14.45
C HIS A 144 -21.23 -5.91 -13.57
N GLU A 145 -22.36 -5.55 -14.15
CA GLU A 145 -23.47 -4.88 -13.45
C GLU A 145 -24.15 -5.75 -12.39
N LYS A 146 -23.91 -7.07 -12.38
CA LYS A 146 -24.42 -8.04 -11.40
C LYS A 146 -23.38 -8.52 -10.41
N MET A 147 -22.12 -8.11 -10.56
CA MET A 147 -21.03 -8.61 -9.70
C MET A 147 -21.23 -8.17 -8.25
N HIS A 148 -21.43 -6.90 -7.98
CA HIS A 148 -21.67 -6.34 -6.62
C HIS A 148 -21.04 -7.19 -5.50
N TRP A 149 -19.75 -7.49 -5.63
CA TRP A 149 -19.04 -8.50 -4.82
C TRP A 149 -19.18 -8.29 -3.31
N ASP A 150 -19.20 -7.03 -2.87
CA ASP A 150 -19.34 -6.65 -1.47
C ASP A 150 -20.70 -7.05 -0.88
N LEU A 151 -21.76 -6.94 -1.67
CA LEU A 151 -23.11 -7.39 -1.29
C LEU A 151 -23.20 -8.92 -1.33
N ARG A 152 -22.63 -9.54 -2.36
CA ARG A 152 -22.64 -11.00 -2.54
C ARG A 152 -21.81 -11.73 -1.49
N ALA A 153 -20.69 -11.15 -1.05
CA ALA A 153 -19.86 -11.70 0.02
C ALA A 153 -20.45 -11.48 1.43
N LYS A 154 -21.38 -10.53 1.58
CA LYS A 154 -21.93 -10.14 2.88
C LYS A 154 -22.79 -11.26 3.48
N GLY A 155 -22.46 -11.67 4.72
CA GLY A 155 -23.19 -12.72 5.42
C GLY A 155 -22.93 -14.16 4.93
N ILE A 156 -22.11 -14.31 3.87
CA ILE A 156 -21.71 -15.63 3.37
C ILE A 156 -20.60 -16.20 4.26
N ILE A 157 -20.74 -17.47 4.62
CA ILE A 157 -19.70 -18.27 5.29
C ILE A 157 -19.20 -19.29 4.28
N THR A 158 -17.88 -19.40 4.18
CA THR A 158 -17.22 -20.41 3.34
C THR A 158 -16.04 -21.03 4.07
N GLU A 159 -15.85 -22.32 3.91
CA GLU A 159 -14.64 -23.05 4.31
C GLU A 159 -13.66 -23.12 3.13
N GLY A 160 -14.16 -22.81 1.92
CA GLY A 160 -13.37 -22.85 0.70
C GLY A 160 -12.30 -21.76 0.67
N ILE A 161 -11.17 -22.10 0.04
CA ILE A 161 -10.03 -21.21 -0.17
C ILE A 161 -9.91 -20.93 -1.67
N TYR A 162 -9.69 -19.68 -2.03
CA TYR A 162 -9.34 -19.26 -3.38
C TYR A 162 -7.99 -18.53 -3.36
N VAL A 163 -7.04 -19.04 -4.14
CA VAL A 163 -5.75 -18.39 -4.35
C VAL A 163 -5.72 -17.78 -5.75
N PRO A 164 -5.74 -16.44 -5.85
CA PRO A 164 -5.78 -15.74 -7.14
C PRO A 164 -4.40 -15.74 -7.80
N GLY A 165 -4.14 -16.75 -8.64
CA GLY A 165 -2.86 -16.91 -9.33
C GLY A 165 -2.72 -16.06 -10.59
N PHE A 166 -3.82 -15.61 -11.20
CA PHE A 166 -3.84 -14.96 -12.52
C PHE A 166 -2.95 -13.71 -12.64
N SER A 167 -2.73 -12.97 -11.57
CA SER A 167 -1.88 -11.77 -11.52
C SER A 167 -0.55 -12.00 -10.79
N GLY A 168 -0.27 -13.24 -10.39
CA GLY A 168 0.78 -13.55 -9.42
C GLY A 168 0.45 -13.06 -8.02
N ILE A 169 1.22 -13.52 -7.04
CA ILE A 169 1.14 -13.07 -5.66
C ILE A 169 2.37 -12.23 -5.37
N SER A 170 2.18 -10.95 -5.04
CA SER A 170 3.28 -10.04 -4.73
C SER A 170 3.79 -10.25 -3.30
N ALA A 171 3.82 -9.23 -2.47
CA ALA A 171 4.31 -9.35 -1.10
C ALA A 171 3.47 -10.34 -0.27
N PRO A 172 4.08 -11.11 0.61
CA PRO A 172 5.53 -11.26 0.79
C PRO A 172 6.16 -12.35 -0.09
N TYR A 173 5.42 -13.01 -0.95
CA TYR A 173 5.79 -14.25 -1.64
C TYR A 173 6.52 -14.06 -2.96
N TRP A 174 6.25 -12.98 -3.69
CA TRP A 174 6.85 -12.62 -4.98
C TRP A 174 6.79 -13.74 -6.01
N LYS A 175 5.63 -14.39 -6.14
CA LYS A 175 5.39 -15.46 -7.10
C LYS A 175 4.84 -14.91 -8.41
N PRO A 176 5.40 -15.31 -9.56
CA PRO A 176 4.83 -14.97 -10.87
C PRO A 176 3.43 -15.56 -11.04
N GLY A 177 2.72 -15.14 -12.09
CA GLY A 177 1.39 -15.64 -12.39
C GLY A 177 1.35 -17.16 -12.59
N PHE A 178 0.30 -17.79 -12.10
CA PHE A 178 -0.01 -19.22 -12.20
C PHE A 178 -1.53 -19.40 -12.31
N PRO A 179 -2.02 -20.62 -12.68
CA PRO A 179 -3.46 -20.89 -12.68
C PRO A 179 -4.09 -20.69 -11.30
N ASP A 180 -5.30 -20.14 -11.27
CA ASP A 180 -6.06 -19.97 -10.04
C ASP A 180 -6.26 -21.31 -9.34
N ILE A 181 -6.22 -21.30 -8.00
CA ILE A 181 -6.44 -22.50 -7.18
C ILE A 181 -7.72 -22.31 -6.37
N PHE A 182 -8.61 -23.27 -6.49
CA PHE A 182 -9.87 -23.36 -5.73
C PHE A 182 -9.86 -24.64 -4.90
N ILE A 183 -9.93 -24.50 -3.58
CA ILE A 183 -9.96 -25.62 -2.63
C ILE A 183 -11.30 -25.55 -1.89
N ASP A 184 -12.10 -26.59 -1.98
CA ASP A 184 -13.38 -26.76 -1.28
C ASP A 184 -14.38 -25.57 -1.42
N THR A 185 -14.24 -24.76 -2.46
CA THR A 185 -15.12 -23.60 -2.72
C THR A 185 -16.53 -24.01 -3.14
N GLY A 186 -16.69 -25.25 -3.65
CA GLY A 186 -17.94 -25.71 -4.27
C GLY A 186 -18.24 -24.93 -5.56
N LYS A 187 -19.53 -24.98 -5.99
CA LYS A 187 -20.00 -24.33 -7.24
C LYS A 187 -20.83 -23.07 -6.99
N ASN A 188 -21.06 -22.70 -5.74
CA ASN A 188 -21.84 -21.51 -5.42
C ASN A 188 -21.03 -20.24 -5.69
N PRO A 189 -21.44 -19.37 -6.65
CA PRO A 189 -20.68 -18.17 -6.98
C PRO A 189 -20.43 -17.23 -5.79
N ASP A 190 -21.38 -17.09 -4.87
CA ASP A 190 -21.24 -16.19 -3.72
C ASP A 190 -20.21 -16.71 -2.72
N LYS A 191 -20.10 -18.06 -2.57
CA LYS A 191 -19.03 -18.67 -1.76
C LYS A 191 -17.65 -18.46 -2.39
N ILE A 192 -17.54 -18.55 -3.73
CA ILE A 192 -16.29 -18.28 -4.45
C ILE A 192 -15.90 -16.80 -4.34
N ILE A 193 -16.86 -15.89 -4.52
CA ILE A 193 -16.64 -14.45 -4.35
C ILE A 193 -16.22 -14.14 -2.90
N ARG A 194 -16.84 -14.78 -1.92
CA ARG A 194 -16.46 -14.66 -0.51
C ARG A 194 -15.04 -15.17 -0.26
N ALA A 195 -14.66 -16.33 -0.76
CA ALA A 195 -13.30 -16.85 -0.67
C ALA A 195 -12.29 -15.92 -1.33
N GLY A 196 -12.64 -15.30 -2.46
CA GLY A 196 -11.83 -14.27 -3.11
C GLY A 196 -11.63 -13.02 -2.25
N MET A 197 -12.68 -12.53 -1.60
CA MET A 197 -12.57 -11.43 -0.65
C MET A 197 -11.67 -11.81 0.54
N GLU A 198 -11.83 -13.01 1.08
CA GLU A 198 -11.02 -13.50 2.20
C GLU A 198 -9.55 -13.64 1.83
N SER A 199 -9.22 -14.05 0.58
CA SER A 199 -7.84 -14.14 0.11
C SER A 199 -7.09 -12.79 0.18
N ILE A 200 -7.78 -11.69 -0.11
CA ILE A 200 -7.22 -10.33 0.07
C ILE A 200 -6.88 -10.09 1.54
N GLY A 201 -7.77 -10.48 2.46
CA GLY A 201 -7.55 -10.34 3.90
C GLY A 201 -6.41 -11.21 4.42
N PHE A 202 -6.25 -12.44 3.91
CA PHE A 202 -5.14 -13.31 4.29
C PHE A 202 -3.80 -12.75 3.83
N LEU A 203 -3.68 -12.32 2.57
CA LEU A 203 -2.48 -11.65 2.07
C LEU A 203 -2.16 -10.36 2.85
N PHE A 204 -3.19 -9.61 3.23
CA PHE A 204 -3.04 -8.44 4.10
C PHE A 204 -2.44 -8.81 5.46
N ASN A 205 -2.94 -9.88 6.09
CA ASN A 205 -2.41 -10.38 7.35
C ASN A 205 -0.98 -10.89 7.22
N ASP A 206 -0.63 -11.57 6.12
CA ASP A 206 0.74 -12.05 5.88
C ASP A 206 1.74 -10.89 5.77
N ILE A 207 1.34 -9.78 5.17
CA ILE A 207 2.14 -8.55 5.12
C ILE A 207 2.33 -7.98 6.54
N LEU A 208 1.28 -7.97 7.39
CA LEU A 208 1.40 -7.53 8.78
C LEU A 208 2.27 -8.46 9.62
N ASP A 209 2.20 -9.77 9.39
CA ASP A 209 3.08 -10.74 10.04
C ASP A 209 4.55 -10.42 9.71
N CYS A 210 4.88 -10.11 8.42
CA CYS A 210 6.22 -9.67 8.03
C CYS A 210 6.65 -8.35 8.69
N PHE A 211 5.74 -7.39 8.88
CA PHE A 211 6.06 -6.19 9.66
C PHE A 211 6.47 -6.57 11.08
N SER A 212 5.69 -7.41 11.76
CA SER A 212 6.00 -7.86 13.13
C SER A 212 7.33 -8.62 13.20
N GLU A 213 7.59 -9.53 12.28
CA GLU A 213 8.82 -10.31 12.19
C GLU A 213 10.06 -9.45 11.93
N SER A 214 9.88 -8.28 11.31
CA SER A 214 10.97 -7.31 11.12
C SER A 214 11.39 -6.58 12.41
N GLY A 215 10.74 -6.86 13.53
CA GLY A 215 11.01 -6.26 14.82
C GLY A 215 10.35 -4.91 15.04
N VAL A 216 9.39 -4.52 14.19
CA VAL A 216 8.60 -3.29 14.38
C VAL A 216 7.28 -3.60 15.08
N GLU A 217 6.88 -2.73 16.00
CA GLU A 217 5.65 -2.86 16.76
C GLU A 217 4.44 -2.42 15.92
N LEU A 218 3.44 -3.30 15.78
CA LEU A 218 2.22 -2.94 15.05
C LEU A 218 1.37 -1.93 15.85
N PRO A 219 0.78 -0.92 15.17
CA PRO A 219 -0.15 0.00 15.81
C PRO A 219 -1.46 -0.70 16.14
N ILE A 220 -2.22 -0.13 17.07
CA ILE A 220 -3.57 -0.64 17.43
C ILE A 220 -4.62 -0.38 16.34
N ALA A 221 -4.33 0.48 15.39
CA ALA A 221 -5.23 0.87 14.31
C ALA A 221 -4.47 1.09 13.00
N ILE A 222 -5.13 0.74 11.90
CA ILE A 222 -4.65 0.92 10.53
C ILE A 222 -5.58 1.90 9.83
N ASN A 223 -5.01 2.87 9.12
CA ASN A 223 -5.76 3.80 8.30
C ASN A 223 -6.02 3.17 6.93
N ALA A 224 -7.29 3.12 6.53
CA ALA A 224 -7.73 2.53 5.26
C ALA A 224 -8.37 3.57 4.34
N SER A 225 -8.15 3.40 3.03
CA SER A 225 -8.72 4.24 1.98
C SER A 225 -8.87 3.45 0.67
N GLY A 226 -9.45 4.07 -0.34
CA GLY A 226 -9.55 3.51 -1.68
C GLY A 226 -10.93 2.94 -2.03
N GLY A 227 -11.22 2.83 -3.32
CA GLY A 227 -12.55 2.46 -3.83
C GLY A 227 -12.94 1.01 -3.56
N ALA A 228 -11.99 0.11 -3.33
CA ALA A 228 -12.22 -1.28 -2.95
C ALA A 228 -12.26 -1.51 -1.42
N ALA A 229 -12.07 -0.48 -0.61
CA ALA A 229 -12.18 -0.52 0.84
C ALA A 229 -13.66 -0.65 1.28
N ARG A 230 -14.27 -1.79 0.98
CA ARG A 230 -15.68 -2.06 1.29
C ARG A 230 -15.88 -2.54 2.71
N PRO A 231 -16.99 -2.21 3.37
CA PRO A 231 -17.24 -2.57 4.77
C PRO A 231 -17.08 -4.06 5.09
N VAL A 232 -17.48 -4.94 4.18
CA VAL A 232 -17.38 -6.40 4.37
C VAL A 232 -15.92 -6.87 4.42
N LEU A 233 -15.05 -6.31 3.57
CA LEU A 233 -13.62 -6.61 3.55
C LEU A 233 -12.92 -6.01 4.78
N LEU A 234 -13.19 -4.74 5.09
CA LEU A 234 -12.56 -4.06 6.23
C LEU A 234 -12.95 -4.71 7.56
N GLN A 235 -14.21 -5.16 7.71
CA GLN A 235 -14.63 -5.89 8.89
C GLN A 235 -13.94 -7.26 8.99
N PHE A 236 -13.76 -7.95 7.86
CA PHE A 236 -13.04 -9.23 7.82
C PHE A 236 -11.57 -9.03 8.23
N ILE A 237 -10.87 -8.05 7.63
CA ILE A 237 -9.48 -7.72 7.96
C ILE A 237 -9.36 -7.35 9.45
N SER A 238 -10.23 -6.49 9.97
CA SER A 238 -10.22 -6.11 11.39
C SER A 238 -10.34 -7.33 12.31
N SER A 239 -11.26 -8.25 12.01
CA SER A 239 -11.46 -9.46 12.82
C SER A 239 -10.32 -10.47 12.68
N LEU A 240 -9.72 -10.58 11.48
CA LEU A 240 -8.60 -11.47 11.20
C LEU A 240 -7.31 -11.02 11.89
N THR A 241 -7.02 -9.73 11.84
CA THR A 241 -5.77 -9.15 12.37
C THR A 241 -5.86 -8.76 13.84
N ASN A 242 -7.07 -8.70 14.39
CA ASN A 242 -7.39 -8.15 15.71
C ASN A 242 -6.97 -6.68 15.88
N LEU A 243 -6.98 -5.90 14.78
CA LEU A 243 -6.66 -4.47 14.76
C LEU A 243 -7.88 -3.65 14.37
N ASN A 244 -7.95 -2.41 14.84
CA ASN A 244 -8.96 -1.49 14.35
C ASN A 244 -8.61 -1.04 12.93
N ILE A 245 -9.61 -0.94 12.05
CA ILE A 245 -9.46 -0.36 10.73
C ILE A 245 -10.23 0.95 10.67
N CYS A 246 -9.52 2.06 10.52
CA CYS A 246 -10.06 3.41 10.41
C CYS A 246 -10.20 3.77 8.93
N TYR A 247 -11.39 3.66 8.39
CA TYR A 247 -11.67 3.99 6.98
C TYR A 247 -12.09 5.44 6.85
N SER A 248 -11.51 6.12 5.90
CA SER A 248 -11.86 7.46 5.50
C SER A 248 -12.12 7.52 4.00
N ASN A 249 -13.20 8.22 3.62
CA ASN A 249 -13.56 8.44 2.23
C ASN A 249 -12.98 9.73 1.64
N LEU A 250 -12.14 10.44 2.39
CA LEU A 250 -11.48 11.64 1.93
C LEU A 250 -10.65 11.34 0.67
N LYS A 251 -10.93 12.11 -0.38
CA LYS A 251 -10.22 12.03 -1.66
C LYS A 251 -8.95 12.89 -1.62
N ASP A 252 -8.14 12.75 -2.65
CA ASP A 252 -6.98 13.60 -2.91
C ASP A 252 -5.94 13.65 -1.76
N ARG A 253 -5.78 12.54 -1.03
CA ARG A 253 -4.80 12.43 0.06
C ARG A 253 -3.37 12.73 -0.38
N THR A 254 -3.05 12.43 -1.63
CA THR A 254 -1.78 12.79 -2.26
C THR A 254 -1.57 14.31 -2.25
N ALA A 255 -2.58 15.08 -2.62
CA ALA A 255 -2.51 16.54 -2.59
C ALA A 255 -2.36 17.08 -1.16
N ILE A 256 -3.10 16.47 -0.19
CA ILE A 256 -2.98 16.81 1.23
C ILE A 256 -1.57 16.51 1.75
N GLY A 257 -0.97 15.38 1.34
CA GLY A 257 0.40 15.03 1.70
C GLY A 257 1.42 16.04 1.21
N VAL A 258 1.31 16.47 -0.05
CA VAL A 258 2.16 17.54 -0.59
C VAL A 258 1.97 18.85 0.18
N PHE A 259 0.71 19.22 0.48
CA PHE A 259 0.42 20.42 1.26
C PHE A 259 1.06 20.35 2.66
N ASN A 260 0.95 19.23 3.36
CA ASN A 260 1.57 19.02 4.68
C ASN A 260 3.10 19.15 4.62
N ILE A 261 3.74 18.64 3.56
CA ILE A 261 5.18 18.76 3.33
C ILE A 261 5.57 20.23 3.15
N LEU A 262 4.81 20.99 2.37
CA LEU A 262 5.14 22.38 2.02
C LEU A 262 4.84 23.34 3.16
N SER A 263 3.71 23.20 3.84
CA SER A 263 3.26 24.10 4.90
C SER A 263 4.06 24.00 6.19
N ASN A 264 4.86 22.93 6.39
CA ASN A 264 5.50 22.59 7.67
C ASN A 264 4.52 22.50 8.85
N GLN A 265 3.24 22.38 8.57
CA GLN A 265 2.22 22.21 9.60
C GLN A 265 2.15 20.73 10.00
N GLU A 266 1.83 20.50 11.26
CA GLU A 266 1.25 19.23 11.69
C GLU A 266 -0.04 19.03 10.88
N LEU A 267 -0.41 17.77 10.66
CA LEU A 267 -1.58 17.34 9.89
C LEU A 267 -2.72 18.36 9.90
N ILE A 268 -3.19 18.73 8.72
CA ILE A 268 -4.55 19.26 8.63
C ILE A 268 -5.46 18.22 9.29
N ASP A 269 -6.21 18.62 10.28
CA ASP A 269 -7.20 17.73 10.88
C ASP A 269 -8.19 17.32 9.78
N ALA A 270 -8.25 16.03 9.49
CA ALA A 270 -9.13 15.51 8.44
C ALA A 270 -10.61 15.85 8.71
N SER A 271 -10.99 16.09 9.96
CA SER A 271 -12.33 16.56 10.33
C SER A 271 -12.66 17.94 9.79
N GLU A 272 -11.67 18.83 9.67
CA GLU A 272 -11.83 20.17 9.05
C GLU A 272 -12.10 20.07 7.55
N LEU A 273 -11.66 18.98 6.92
CA LEU A 273 -11.90 18.69 5.50
C LEU A 273 -13.20 17.90 5.26
N GLY A 274 -14.05 17.74 6.29
CA GLY A 274 -15.31 17.01 6.19
C GLY A 274 -15.14 15.48 6.14
N ASP A 275 -14.01 14.96 6.57
CA ASP A 275 -13.76 13.54 6.63
C ASP A 275 -14.67 12.87 7.66
N ARG A 276 -15.35 11.80 7.25
CA ARG A 276 -16.12 10.91 8.11
C ARG A 276 -15.39 9.60 8.25
N THR A 277 -14.61 9.48 9.31
CA THR A 277 -13.89 8.23 9.60
C THR A 277 -14.86 7.19 10.16
N GLN A 278 -14.94 6.05 9.50
CA GLN A 278 -15.64 4.87 10.00
C GLN A 278 -14.64 3.89 10.61
N VAL A 279 -14.90 3.44 11.85
CA VAL A 279 -14.02 2.50 12.55
C VAL A 279 -14.63 1.11 12.56
N PHE A 280 -13.90 0.14 12.03
CA PHE A 280 -14.20 -1.28 12.11
C PHE A 280 -13.37 -1.89 13.23
N LYS A 281 -14.05 -2.44 14.24
CA LYS A 281 -13.44 -3.14 15.37
C LYS A 281 -13.56 -4.65 15.18
N PRO A 282 -12.63 -5.45 15.72
CA PRO A 282 -12.75 -6.90 15.72
C PRO A 282 -14.10 -7.35 16.31
N LYS A 283 -14.82 -8.21 15.61
CA LYS A 283 -16.15 -8.69 16.06
C LYS A 283 -16.17 -10.18 16.39
N TYR A 284 -15.27 -10.94 15.81
CA TYR A 284 -15.19 -12.40 15.97
C TYR A 284 -13.74 -12.84 15.81
N LEU A 285 -13.40 -13.95 16.46
CA LEU A 285 -12.10 -14.57 16.28
C LEU A 285 -12.14 -15.42 15.02
N ILE A 286 -11.18 -15.21 14.15
CA ILE A 286 -10.93 -16.09 13.00
C ILE A 286 -9.79 -17.02 13.39
N ASN A 287 -10.04 -18.31 13.37
CA ASN A 287 -8.98 -19.29 13.60
C ASN A 287 -8.04 -19.31 12.39
N LYS A 288 -6.90 -18.60 12.52
CA LYS A 288 -5.91 -18.48 11.46
C LYS A 288 -5.31 -19.82 11.04
N VAL A 289 -5.23 -20.77 11.95
CA VAL A 289 -4.59 -22.08 11.73
C VAL A 289 -5.45 -22.96 10.83
N GLU A 290 -6.76 -22.94 10.98
CA GLU A 290 -7.67 -23.79 10.18
C GLU A 290 -7.76 -23.37 8.70
N LYS A 291 -7.37 -22.14 8.36
CA LYS A 291 -7.43 -21.62 6.98
C LYS A 291 -6.07 -21.34 6.33
N LYS A 292 -4.96 -21.51 7.07
CA LYS A 292 -3.59 -21.34 6.55
C LYS A 292 -2.88 -22.66 6.18
N ALA A 293 -3.47 -23.81 6.48
CA ALA A 293 -2.85 -25.12 6.25
C ALA A 293 -2.76 -25.48 4.76
#